data_7dbdf7bf6454efee0715028bda1cd7e4
#
_entry.id   7dbdf7bf6454efee0715028bda1cd7e4
#
_cell.length_a   1.000
_cell.length_b   1.000
_cell.length_c   1.000
_cell.angle_alpha   90.00
_cell.angle_beta   90.00
_cell.angle_gamma   90.00
#
_symmetry.space_group_name_H-M   'P 1'
#
loop_
_entity.id
_entity.type
_entity.pdbx_description
1 polymer ?
#
loop_
_entity_poly.entity_id
_entity_poly.type
_entity_poly.pdbx_seq_one_letter_code
_entity_poly.pdbx_strand_id
1 'polypeptide(L)'
;MKKLLLSGCFLLLISGCANDQDNVPTQNDAKEFLAEYEKMATEEGPVISSAFWIASNFINHDSQVIAADYSKRYTLEALEAARTAATYDDLDLDPLDRRALNLIKNGFVMPPPLDEDLAGELSQIMTELEAMYGTGKHCFSDDECYDLEGFESIIDNSRDPDELLRAWSGWREISPPMKDKYLRMVEIGNQGSNDLGFDGLSELWFSKYDMSNEDFSLLVDQVYEDMRPLYEGLQCHVRAELNEYYGDEIVPLSEPIPAHLLGNMWAQSWSNISDIVYDFDETSSIDLTQIILDRGLSEVEMVKIAEDFFLSLGFDPLPDTFWQRSLFTKPQDRDVVCHASAWDIDSQKQDLRIKMCIEKNEEDFITIHHELGHIFYYQAYANLPEIFQSGANDGFHEAVGDLLSLSITPSYLKDIGFISQDEAERSKENAIALLMKQALEGVVAVPWTLMLDKWRMAVFDGILTDEELNDYWWELREKYQGVASPIDRPADAFDPGAKYHIPGNTPYTRYYLARVLQYQFHEALCESMGNEGNLHECSIYANDEAGVRLRNMLSVGQSEPWPDALEKITGQRTLSGKSLLNYYAPLKEWLDEQNEDRVCGW
;
A
#
# COMPACT_ATOMS: atom_id res chain seq x y z
N MET A 1 16.06 42.72 -21.36
CA MET A 1 14.94 43.13 -20.50
C MET A 1 15.33 42.76 -19.07
N LYS A 2 15.09 43.65 -18.13
CA LYS A 2 15.70 43.68 -16.83
C LYS A 2 15.29 42.45 -15.97
N LYS A 3 16.30 41.76 -15.43
CA LYS A 3 16.17 40.76 -14.36
C LYS A 3 15.60 41.49 -13.11
N LEU A 4 14.41 41.12 -12.69
CA LEU A 4 13.99 41.33 -11.29
C LEU A 4 14.40 40.09 -10.51
N LEU A 5 15.49 40.23 -9.82
CA LEU A 5 15.89 39.38 -8.71
C LEU A 5 15.02 39.78 -7.50
N LEU A 6 14.04 38.98 -7.16
CA LEU A 6 13.48 38.97 -5.81
C LEU A 6 14.17 37.81 -5.08
N SER A 7 15.33 38.14 -4.54
CA SER A 7 16.03 37.35 -3.54
C SER A 7 15.35 37.64 -2.20
N GLY A 8 14.49 36.79 -1.76
CA GLY A 8 14.04 36.70 -0.39
C GLY A 8 15.16 36.03 0.43
N CYS A 9 16.19 36.77 0.77
CA CYS A 9 17.16 36.35 1.77
C CYS A 9 16.47 36.28 3.14
N PHE A 10 16.20 35.09 3.63
CA PHE A 10 16.03 34.85 5.05
C PHE A 10 17.41 35.02 5.70
N LEU A 11 17.75 36.23 6.07
CA LEU A 11 18.88 36.54 6.92
C LEU A 11 18.44 36.30 8.38
N LEU A 12 18.79 35.13 8.89
CA LEU A 12 18.95 34.94 10.33
C LEU A 12 19.94 36.01 10.81
N LEU A 13 19.42 37.05 11.48
CA LEU A 13 20.21 38.01 12.22
C LEU A 13 20.80 37.31 13.46
N ILE A 14 21.91 36.60 13.26
CA ILE A 14 22.81 36.26 14.36
C ILE A 14 23.71 37.50 14.58
N SER A 15 23.25 38.45 15.38
CA SER A 15 24.08 39.48 15.95
C SER A 15 24.44 39.07 17.37
N GLY A 16 25.64 38.52 17.53
CA GLY A 16 26.18 38.29 18.87
C GLY A 16 27.49 37.54 18.76
N CYS A 17 28.61 38.26 18.73
CA CYS A 17 29.88 37.68 19.20
C CYS A 17 29.71 37.32 20.68
N ALA A 18 29.52 36.03 20.96
CA ALA A 18 29.64 35.50 22.31
C ALA A 18 30.09 34.04 22.18
N ASN A 19 31.17 33.72 22.84
CA ASN A 19 31.65 32.43 23.29
C ASN A 19 30.95 31.21 22.76
N ASP A 20 31.68 30.32 22.06
CA ASP A 20 31.40 28.89 21.94
C ASP A 20 31.31 28.27 23.35
N GLN A 21 30.21 28.46 24.02
CA GLN A 21 29.67 27.50 24.98
C GLN A 21 28.71 26.64 24.15
N ASP A 22 28.98 25.36 24.08
CA ASP A 22 28.06 24.34 23.55
C ASP A 22 26.66 24.65 24.11
N ASN A 23 25.79 25.20 23.30
CA ASN A 23 24.43 25.53 23.69
C ASN A 23 23.65 24.23 23.70
N VAL A 24 23.64 23.52 24.83
CA VAL A 24 22.90 22.29 25.01
C VAL A 24 21.43 22.60 24.73
N PRO A 25 20.79 21.88 23.78
CA PRO A 25 19.40 22.12 23.45
C PRO A 25 18.48 22.02 24.68
N THR A 26 17.44 22.84 24.74
CA THR A 26 16.48 22.87 25.84
C THR A 26 15.08 22.43 25.38
N GLN A 27 14.21 22.09 26.33
CA GLN A 27 12.80 21.81 26.05
C GLN A 27 12.10 22.99 25.34
N ASN A 28 12.51 24.23 25.63
CA ASN A 28 11.95 25.42 24.98
C ASN A 28 12.36 25.51 23.50
N ASP A 29 13.63 25.19 23.20
CA ASP A 29 14.12 25.17 21.83
C ASP A 29 13.36 24.13 20.99
N ALA A 30 13.08 22.93 21.54
CA ALA A 30 12.28 21.92 20.87
C ALA A 30 10.84 22.39 20.60
N LYS A 31 10.20 23.09 21.56
CA LYS A 31 8.85 23.64 21.36
C LYS A 31 8.80 24.77 20.34
N GLU A 32 9.80 25.65 20.33
CA GLU A 32 9.92 26.71 19.34
C GLU A 32 10.11 26.09 17.93
N PHE A 33 10.97 25.08 17.82
CA PHE A 33 11.17 24.34 16.56
C PHE A 33 9.86 23.70 16.06
N LEU A 34 9.12 22.99 16.91
CA LEU A 34 7.84 22.37 16.53
C LEU A 34 6.80 23.41 16.08
N ALA A 35 6.75 24.57 16.74
CA ALA A 35 5.86 25.66 16.35
C ALA A 35 6.23 26.28 14.99
N GLU A 36 7.54 26.41 14.70
CA GLU A 36 8.03 26.88 13.40
C GLU A 36 7.77 25.86 12.29
N TYR A 37 7.97 24.57 12.59
CA TYR A 37 7.68 23.47 11.65
C TYR A 37 6.20 23.44 11.28
N GLU A 38 5.31 23.48 12.27
CA GLU A 38 3.85 23.51 12.07
C GLU A 38 3.44 24.70 11.20
N LYS A 39 4.00 25.88 11.46
CA LYS A 39 3.74 27.06 10.65
C LYS A 39 4.20 26.88 9.20
N MET A 40 5.39 26.34 8.98
CA MET A 40 5.93 26.07 7.64
C MET A 40 5.04 25.06 6.92
N ALA A 41 4.69 23.92 7.54
CA ALA A 41 3.86 22.88 6.95
C ALA A 41 2.49 23.44 6.54
N THR A 42 1.86 24.24 7.39
CA THR A 42 0.57 24.90 7.13
C THR A 42 0.64 25.91 5.96
N GLU A 43 1.73 26.70 5.86
CA GLU A 43 1.88 27.73 4.83
C GLU A 43 2.32 27.17 3.48
N GLU A 44 3.21 26.17 3.45
CA GLU A 44 3.82 25.64 2.22
C GLU A 44 3.15 24.37 1.71
N GLY A 45 2.60 23.52 2.58
CA GLY A 45 1.93 22.27 2.23
C GLY A 45 0.91 22.43 1.11
N PRO A 46 -0.03 23.39 1.18
CA PRO A 46 -1.02 23.61 0.13
C PRO A 46 -0.42 24.00 -1.22
N VAL A 47 0.72 24.69 -1.23
CA VAL A 47 1.39 25.09 -2.48
C VAL A 47 2.08 23.89 -3.12
N ILE A 48 2.71 23.04 -2.32
CA ILE A 48 3.38 21.80 -2.75
C ILE A 48 2.34 20.82 -3.30
N SER A 49 1.27 20.56 -2.56
CA SER A 49 0.16 19.69 -2.98
C SER A 49 -0.49 20.19 -4.27
N SER A 50 -0.65 21.52 -4.43
CA SER A 50 -1.16 22.13 -5.67
C SER A 50 -0.20 21.93 -6.85
N ALA A 51 1.11 22.00 -6.64
CA ALA A 51 2.10 21.79 -7.70
C ALA A 51 2.04 20.35 -8.23
N PHE A 52 1.95 19.34 -7.31
CA PHE A 52 1.79 17.94 -7.71
C PHE A 52 0.43 17.66 -8.34
N TRP A 53 -0.65 18.28 -7.84
CA TRP A 53 -1.96 18.19 -8.48
C TRP A 53 -1.91 18.68 -9.93
N ILE A 54 -1.28 19.83 -10.18
CA ILE A 54 -1.13 20.39 -11.54
C ILE A 54 -0.27 19.44 -12.39
N ALA A 55 0.84 18.92 -11.88
CA ALA A 55 1.72 18.00 -12.59
C ALA A 55 1.01 16.70 -13.01
N SER A 56 0.04 16.22 -12.22
CA SER A 56 -0.75 15.02 -12.52
C SER A 56 -1.92 15.27 -13.47
N ASN A 57 -2.47 16.49 -13.48
CA ASN A 57 -3.69 16.85 -14.23
C ASN A 57 -3.45 17.69 -15.49
N PHE A 58 -2.25 18.25 -15.65
CA PHE A 58 -1.81 19.05 -16.80
C PHE A 58 -0.38 18.68 -17.14
N ILE A 59 -0.21 17.48 -17.72
CA ILE A 59 1.11 16.92 -18.00
C ILE A 59 1.76 17.69 -19.14
N ASN A 60 2.73 18.54 -18.80
CA ASN A 60 3.55 19.28 -19.75
C ASN A 60 4.90 19.66 -19.10
N HIS A 61 5.83 20.17 -19.92
CA HIS A 61 7.16 20.54 -19.46
C HIS A 61 7.15 21.50 -18.26
N ASP A 62 6.31 22.53 -18.30
CA ASP A 62 6.32 23.58 -17.28
C ASP A 62 5.76 23.07 -15.94
N SER A 63 4.69 22.27 -15.97
CA SER A 63 4.13 21.66 -14.75
C SER A 63 5.12 20.70 -14.09
N GLN A 64 5.85 19.92 -14.88
CA GLN A 64 6.88 19.00 -14.37
C GLN A 64 8.07 19.77 -13.76
N VAL A 65 8.51 20.88 -14.39
CA VAL A 65 9.59 21.74 -13.84
C VAL A 65 9.16 22.35 -12.51
N ILE A 66 7.91 22.82 -12.40
CA ILE A 66 7.38 23.39 -11.14
C ILE A 66 7.33 22.32 -10.05
N ALA A 67 6.77 21.15 -10.33
CA ALA A 67 6.69 20.06 -9.35
C ALA A 67 8.08 19.60 -8.88
N ALA A 68 9.03 19.46 -9.81
CA ALA A 68 10.41 19.07 -9.49
C ALA A 68 11.12 20.11 -8.60
N ASP A 69 10.93 21.41 -8.83
CA ASP A 69 11.52 22.46 -8.00
C ASP A 69 10.93 22.45 -6.57
N TYR A 70 9.60 22.30 -6.46
CA TYR A 70 8.95 22.18 -5.15
C TYR A 70 9.34 20.90 -4.42
N SER A 71 9.39 19.76 -5.10
CA SER A 71 9.85 18.48 -4.53
C SER A 71 11.25 18.61 -3.94
N LYS A 72 12.18 19.17 -4.71
CA LYS A 72 13.57 19.37 -4.27
C LYS A 72 13.66 20.26 -3.03
N ARG A 73 12.96 21.39 -3.00
CA ARG A 73 12.97 22.31 -1.85
C ARG A 73 12.39 21.64 -0.61
N TYR A 74 11.22 21.03 -0.75
CA TYR A 74 10.58 20.30 0.34
C TYR A 74 11.47 19.20 0.92
N THR A 75 12.12 18.40 0.07
CA THR A 75 13.03 17.35 0.53
C THR A 75 14.20 17.91 1.34
N LEU A 76 14.77 19.03 0.92
CA LEU A 76 15.88 19.66 1.66
C LEU A 76 15.41 20.23 3.00
N GLU A 77 14.26 20.87 3.04
CA GLU A 77 13.68 21.42 4.28
C GLU A 77 13.27 20.32 5.25
N ALA A 78 12.66 19.24 4.76
CA ALA A 78 12.31 18.07 5.56
C ALA A 78 13.56 17.39 6.15
N LEU A 79 14.64 17.30 5.39
CA LEU A 79 15.90 16.73 5.85
C LEU A 79 16.55 17.59 6.95
N GLU A 80 16.56 18.92 6.79
CA GLU A 80 17.03 19.85 7.82
C GLU A 80 16.18 19.74 9.08
N ALA A 81 14.85 19.66 8.92
CA ALA A 81 13.94 19.47 10.04
C ALA A 81 14.19 18.14 10.78
N ALA A 82 14.40 17.03 10.07
CA ALA A 82 14.67 15.72 10.66
C ALA A 82 16.00 15.73 11.45
N ARG A 83 17.06 16.36 10.90
CA ARG A 83 18.35 16.52 11.57
C ARG A 83 18.24 17.39 12.82
N THR A 84 17.46 18.46 12.74
CA THR A 84 17.18 19.33 13.89
C THR A 84 16.41 18.58 14.97
N ALA A 85 15.38 17.83 14.59
CA ALA A 85 14.59 16.99 15.51
C ALA A 85 15.48 15.98 16.27
N ALA A 86 16.45 15.36 15.58
CA ALA A 86 17.41 14.43 16.19
C ALA A 86 18.25 15.07 17.30
N THR A 87 18.53 16.37 17.25
CA THR A 87 19.28 17.07 18.32
C THR A 87 18.53 17.14 19.66
N TYR A 88 17.23 16.85 19.66
CA TYR A 88 16.36 16.88 20.85
C TYR A 88 16.09 15.49 21.44
N ASP A 89 16.76 14.43 20.97
CA ASP A 89 16.48 13.05 21.40
C ASP A 89 16.69 12.83 22.92
N ASP A 90 17.73 13.42 23.49
CA ASP A 90 18.07 13.27 24.90
C ASP A 90 17.21 14.13 25.87
N LEU A 91 16.29 14.94 25.34
CA LEU A 91 15.45 15.81 26.17
C LEU A 91 14.26 15.04 26.75
N ASP A 92 13.94 15.33 28.02
CA ASP A 92 12.69 14.89 28.65
C ASP A 92 11.54 15.82 28.21
N LEU A 93 10.73 15.38 27.24
CA LEU A 93 9.68 16.18 26.62
C LEU A 93 8.28 15.62 26.93
N ASP A 94 7.26 16.45 26.76
CA ASP A 94 5.88 16.00 26.73
C ASP A 94 5.72 14.88 25.67
N PRO A 95 4.92 13.83 25.95
CA PRO A 95 4.75 12.71 25.01
C PRO A 95 4.33 13.12 23.60
N LEU A 96 3.49 14.16 23.46
CA LEU A 96 3.04 14.63 22.16
C LEU A 96 4.15 15.36 21.40
N ASP A 97 4.95 16.21 22.10
CA ASP A 97 6.12 16.88 21.50
C ASP A 97 7.16 15.83 21.06
N ARG A 98 7.42 14.80 21.89
CA ARG A 98 8.31 13.69 21.55
C ARG A 98 7.82 12.94 20.32
N ARG A 99 6.51 12.64 20.26
CA ARG A 99 5.91 11.98 19.10
C ARG A 99 6.06 12.81 17.83
N ALA A 100 5.79 14.10 17.88
CA ALA A 100 5.96 15.00 16.75
C ALA A 100 7.41 14.98 16.21
N LEU A 101 8.41 15.08 17.11
CA LEU A 101 9.82 15.01 16.72
C LEU A 101 10.19 13.67 16.08
N ASN A 102 9.68 12.55 16.61
CA ASN A 102 9.91 11.23 16.05
C ASN A 102 9.29 11.10 14.64
N LEU A 103 8.08 11.62 14.42
CA LEU A 103 7.43 11.63 13.11
C LEU A 103 8.19 12.47 12.08
N ILE A 104 8.76 13.60 12.49
CA ILE A 104 9.64 14.41 11.62
C ILE A 104 10.90 13.63 11.25
N LYS A 105 11.54 12.94 12.22
CA LYS A 105 12.75 12.14 11.97
C LYS A 105 12.53 10.95 11.05
N ASN A 106 11.46 10.21 11.25
CA ASN A 106 11.19 8.97 10.50
C ASN A 106 10.40 9.20 9.20
N GLY A 107 10.22 10.45 8.77
CA GLY A 107 9.54 10.79 7.51
C GLY A 107 10.23 10.28 6.24
N PHE A 108 11.51 9.91 6.34
CA PHE A 108 12.30 9.43 5.20
C PHE A 108 12.24 7.90 5.06
N VAL A 109 12.29 7.46 3.79
CA VAL A 109 12.44 6.03 3.44
C VAL A 109 13.90 5.70 3.16
N MET A 110 14.65 6.64 2.59
CA MET A 110 16.06 6.52 2.26
C MET A 110 16.73 7.88 2.53
N PRO A 111 17.13 8.16 3.78
CA PRO A 111 17.70 9.45 4.13
C PRO A 111 19.11 9.62 3.53
N PRO A 112 19.41 10.76 2.90
CA PRO A 112 20.76 11.06 2.47
C PRO A 112 21.65 11.35 3.70
N PRO A 113 22.91 10.88 3.70
CA PRO A 113 23.86 11.16 4.79
C PRO A 113 24.29 12.62 4.85
N LEU A 114 25.01 12.99 5.92
CA LEU A 114 25.60 14.32 6.07
C LEU A 114 26.72 14.60 5.05
N ASP A 115 27.38 13.57 4.59
CA ASP A 115 28.42 13.67 3.55
C ASP A 115 27.77 14.00 2.19
N GLU A 116 28.05 15.18 1.67
CA GLU A 116 27.46 15.69 0.42
C GLU A 116 27.83 14.84 -0.81
N ASP A 117 29.01 14.24 -0.84
CA ASP A 117 29.46 13.38 -1.95
C ASP A 117 28.66 12.08 -1.93
N LEU A 118 28.47 11.46 -0.77
CA LEU A 118 27.64 10.26 -0.61
C LEU A 118 26.15 10.56 -0.83
N ALA A 119 25.64 11.70 -0.41
CA ALA A 119 24.26 12.11 -0.68
C ALA A 119 24.02 12.28 -2.20
N GLY A 120 25.00 12.82 -2.92
CA GLY A 120 25.00 12.92 -4.38
C GLY A 120 25.05 11.54 -5.05
N GLU A 121 25.90 10.63 -4.57
CA GLU A 121 25.99 9.26 -5.04
C GLU A 121 24.66 8.50 -4.83
N LEU A 122 24.04 8.63 -3.65
CA LEU A 122 22.75 8.02 -3.35
C LEU A 122 21.66 8.45 -4.35
N SER A 123 21.53 9.75 -4.57
CA SER A 123 20.54 10.30 -5.51
C SER A 123 20.77 9.80 -6.94
N GLN A 124 22.03 9.67 -7.37
CA GLN A 124 22.36 9.11 -8.67
C GLN A 124 21.98 7.63 -8.76
N ILE A 125 22.34 6.82 -7.76
CA ILE A 125 22.04 5.38 -7.73
C ILE A 125 20.53 5.14 -7.76
N MET A 126 19.75 5.86 -6.95
CA MET A 126 18.29 5.74 -6.94
C MET A 126 17.69 6.03 -8.32
N THR A 127 18.14 7.12 -8.97
CA THR A 127 17.71 7.47 -10.32
C THR A 127 18.08 6.40 -11.35
N GLU A 128 19.29 5.85 -11.25
CA GLU A 128 19.75 4.79 -12.15
C GLU A 128 18.96 3.49 -11.97
N LEU A 129 18.69 3.07 -10.73
CA LEU A 129 17.89 1.88 -10.43
C LEU A 129 16.45 2.01 -10.96
N GLU A 130 15.82 3.16 -10.76
CA GLU A 130 14.50 3.45 -11.30
C GLU A 130 14.48 3.42 -12.82
N ALA A 131 15.48 4.04 -13.47
CA ALA A 131 15.62 4.04 -14.92
C ALA A 131 15.88 2.64 -15.47
N MET A 132 16.73 1.83 -14.82
CA MET A 132 17.01 0.44 -15.22
C MET A 132 15.74 -0.41 -15.19
N TYR A 133 14.91 -0.25 -14.16
CA TYR A 133 13.64 -0.95 -14.07
C TYR A 133 12.64 -0.44 -15.13
N GLY A 134 12.41 0.88 -15.21
CA GLY A 134 11.43 1.48 -16.10
C GLY A 134 11.73 1.34 -17.59
N THR A 135 13.01 1.14 -17.96
CA THR A 135 13.42 0.87 -19.36
C THR A 135 13.76 -0.61 -19.60
N GLY A 136 13.50 -1.46 -18.58
CA GLY A 136 13.81 -2.88 -18.60
C GLY A 136 13.10 -3.59 -19.75
N LYS A 137 13.88 -4.38 -20.49
CA LYS A 137 13.39 -5.26 -21.54
C LYS A 137 14.36 -6.40 -21.77
N HIS A 138 13.85 -7.51 -22.25
CA HIS A 138 14.67 -8.63 -22.69
C HIS A 138 14.30 -9.03 -24.12
N CYS A 139 15.33 -9.37 -24.91
CA CYS A 139 15.18 -9.78 -26.31
C CYS A 139 15.66 -11.20 -26.48
N PHE A 140 14.80 -12.08 -26.92
CA PHE A 140 15.17 -13.46 -27.29
C PHE A 140 15.80 -13.53 -28.69
N SER A 141 15.51 -12.54 -29.55
CA SER A 141 16.10 -12.31 -30.86
C SER A 141 16.00 -10.82 -31.23
N ASP A 142 16.60 -10.39 -32.34
CA ASP A 142 16.52 -9.01 -32.83
C ASP A 142 15.09 -8.54 -33.09
N ASP A 143 14.18 -9.45 -33.44
CA ASP A 143 12.78 -9.16 -33.77
C ASP A 143 11.81 -9.53 -32.63
N GLU A 144 12.30 -10.05 -31.49
CA GLU A 144 11.47 -10.56 -30.40
C GLU A 144 11.95 -9.99 -29.07
N CYS A 145 11.53 -8.76 -28.77
CA CYS A 145 11.85 -8.04 -27.54
C CYS A 145 10.58 -7.68 -26.79
N TYR A 146 10.59 -7.91 -25.48
CA TYR A 146 9.47 -7.60 -24.59
C TYR A 146 9.94 -6.72 -23.43
N ASP A 147 9.14 -5.75 -23.06
CA ASP A 147 9.16 -5.05 -21.78
C ASP A 147 8.24 -5.75 -20.77
N LEU A 148 8.02 -5.13 -19.61
CA LEU A 148 7.17 -5.72 -18.58
C LEU A 148 5.75 -5.98 -19.09
N GLU A 149 5.11 -5.00 -19.73
CA GLU A 149 3.74 -5.11 -20.25
C GLU A 149 3.62 -6.26 -21.26
N GLY A 150 4.60 -6.40 -22.13
CA GLY A 150 4.67 -7.51 -23.09
C GLY A 150 4.79 -8.86 -22.41
N PHE A 151 5.60 -9.00 -21.36
CA PHE A 151 5.72 -10.24 -20.60
C PHE A 151 4.49 -10.53 -19.74
N GLU A 152 3.91 -9.54 -19.08
CA GLU A 152 2.66 -9.69 -18.32
C GLU A 152 1.52 -10.14 -19.22
N SER A 153 1.40 -9.57 -20.44
CA SER A 153 0.40 -10.02 -21.41
C SER A 153 0.53 -11.51 -21.77
N ILE A 154 1.76 -12.04 -21.82
CA ILE A 154 1.97 -13.49 -22.03
C ILE A 154 1.51 -14.27 -20.79
N ILE A 155 1.94 -13.86 -19.60
CA ILE A 155 1.60 -14.51 -18.32
C ILE A 155 0.08 -14.55 -18.10
N ASP A 156 -0.62 -13.49 -18.47
CA ASP A 156 -2.06 -13.36 -18.27
C ASP A 156 -2.87 -14.25 -19.24
N ASN A 157 -2.41 -14.38 -20.47
CA ASN A 157 -3.21 -14.97 -21.54
C ASN A 157 -2.77 -16.38 -21.95
N SER A 158 -1.51 -16.76 -21.71
CA SER A 158 -1.02 -18.09 -22.07
C SER A 158 -1.37 -19.14 -21.00
N ARG A 159 -1.47 -20.39 -21.47
CA ARG A 159 -1.54 -21.59 -20.62
C ARG A 159 -0.47 -22.62 -21.02
N ASP A 160 0.43 -22.25 -21.92
CA ASP A 160 1.57 -23.08 -22.30
C ASP A 160 2.70 -22.91 -21.27
N PRO A 161 3.08 -23.98 -20.54
CA PRO A 161 4.07 -23.86 -19.46
C PRO A 161 5.45 -23.45 -19.94
N ASP A 162 5.84 -23.79 -21.17
CA ASP A 162 7.13 -23.41 -21.75
C ASP A 162 7.15 -21.92 -22.13
N GLU A 163 6.04 -21.40 -22.66
CA GLU A 163 5.87 -19.98 -22.97
C GLU A 163 5.83 -19.12 -21.68
N LEU A 164 5.10 -19.57 -20.67
CA LEU A 164 5.04 -18.95 -19.34
C LEU A 164 6.43 -18.91 -18.68
N LEU A 165 7.18 -20.03 -18.73
CA LEU A 165 8.53 -20.11 -18.20
C LEU A 165 9.48 -19.15 -18.92
N ARG A 166 9.35 -19.05 -20.23
CA ARG A 166 10.16 -18.17 -21.05
C ARG A 166 9.89 -16.69 -20.72
N ALA A 167 8.62 -16.30 -20.58
CA ALA A 167 8.23 -14.94 -20.20
C ALA A 167 8.71 -14.59 -18.79
N TRP A 168 8.49 -15.50 -17.84
CA TRP A 168 8.90 -15.35 -16.44
C TRP A 168 10.42 -15.19 -16.30
N SER A 169 11.20 -16.00 -17.02
CA SER A 169 12.66 -15.94 -17.02
C SER A 169 13.17 -14.67 -17.71
N GLY A 170 12.57 -14.31 -18.85
CA GLY A 170 12.99 -13.15 -19.64
C GLY A 170 12.93 -11.84 -18.87
N TRP A 171 11.85 -11.60 -18.09
CA TRP A 171 11.76 -10.40 -17.28
C TRP A 171 12.87 -10.34 -16.20
N ARG A 172 13.26 -11.45 -15.63
CA ARG A 172 14.29 -11.49 -14.57
C ARG A 172 15.71 -11.18 -15.04
N GLU A 173 15.96 -11.22 -16.34
CA GLU A 173 17.25 -10.85 -16.93
C GLU A 173 17.59 -9.35 -16.81
N ILE A 174 16.61 -8.50 -16.46
CA ILE A 174 16.86 -7.07 -16.23
C ILE A 174 17.56 -6.78 -14.91
N SER A 175 17.45 -7.68 -13.93
CA SER A 175 17.76 -7.40 -12.52
C SER A 175 19.21 -7.63 -12.10
N PRO A 176 19.99 -8.59 -12.64
CA PRO A 176 21.38 -8.81 -12.22
C PRO A 176 22.25 -7.55 -12.22
N PRO A 177 22.18 -6.65 -13.24
CA PRO A 177 22.96 -5.41 -13.22
C PRO A 177 22.58 -4.40 -12.13
N MET A 178 21.43 -4.58 -11.46
CA MET A 178 20.97 -3.70 -10.38
C MET A 178 21.60 -4.06 -9.03
N LYS A 179 22.07 -5.29 -8.84
CA LYS A 179 22.48 -5.87 -7.55
C LYS A 179 23.50 -5.00 -6.81
N ASP A 180 24.62 -4.69 -7.42
CA ASP A 180 25.70 -3.90 -6.78
C ASP A 180 25.22 -2.49 -6.44
N LYS A 181 24.40 -1.89 -7.30
CA LYS A 181 23.82 -0.57 -7.05
C LYS A 181 22.84 -0.58 -5.88
N TYR A 182 22.02 -1.61 -5.81
CA TYR A 182 21.07 -1.77 -4.69
C TYR A 182 21.80 -1.92 -3.35
N LEU A 183 22.83 -2.76 -3.28
CA LEU A 183 23.64 -2.91 -2.08
C LEU A 183 24.35 -1.60 -1.69
N ARG A 184 24.90 -0.88 -2.68
CA ARG A 184 25.50 0.43 -2.42
C ARG A 184 24.51 1.46 -1.93
N MET A 185 23.29 1.48 -2.47
CA MET A 185 22.19 2.31 -1.98
C MET A 185 21.87 2.03 -0.51
N VAL A 186 21.78 0.75 -0.14
CA VAL A 186 21.54 0.32 1.25
C VAL A 186 22.66 0.77 2.19
N GLU A 187 23.91 0.59 1.79
CA GLU A 187 25.07 1.03 2.58
C GLU A 187 25.02 2.53 2.87
N ILE A 188 24.77 3.36 1.85
CA ILE A 188 24.70 4.81 2.01
C ILE A 188 23.44 5.20 2.82
N GLY A 189 22.29 4.54 2.58
CA GLY A 189 21.07 4.78 3.33
C GLY A 189 21.19 4.44 4.82
N ASN A 190 21.90 3.36 5.16
CA ASN A 190 22.22 3.04 6.55
C ASN A 190 23.05 4.17 7.22
N GLN A 191 24.01 4.74 6.50
CA GLN A 191 24.75 5.89 7.04
C GLN A 191 23.84 7.10 7.24
N GLY A 192 22.94 7.41 6.29
CA GLY A 192 21.97 8.48 6.44
C GLY A 192 21.00 8.27 7.61
N SER A 193 20.60 7.01 7.86
CA SER A 193 19.79 6.65 9.02
C SER A 193 20.56 6.86 10.35
N ASN A 194 21.84 6.49 10.38
CA ASN A 194 22.70 6.74 11.55
C ASN A 194 22.85 8.24 11.84
N ASP A 195 22.94 9.08 10.81
CA ASP A 195 23.01 10.54 10.95
C ASP A 195 21.72 11.15 11.55
N LEU A 196 20.60 10.40 11.51
CA LEU A 196 19.32 10.74 12.13
C LEU A 196 19.10 10.08 13.50
N GLY A 197 20.09 9.31 14.00
CA GLY A 197 20.07 8.68 15.33
C GLY A 197 19.43 7.29 15.35
N PHE A 198 19.29 6.61 14.20
CA PHE A 198 18.85 5.21 14.10
C PHE A 198 20.04 4.27 13.87
N ASP A 199 19.95 3.02 14.30
CA ASP A 199 21.02 2.02 14.08
C ASP A 199 21.09 1.51 12.61
N GLY A 200 20.21 2.01 11.73
CA GLY A 200 20.17 1.70 10.30
C GLY A 200 18.78 1.87 9.72
N LEU A 201 18.63 1.47 8.44
CA LEU A 201 17.37 1.57 7.71
C LEU A 201 16.26 0.72 8.32
N SER A 202 16.56 -0.46 8.86
CA SER A 202 15.56 -1.33 9.50
C SER A 202 14.91 -0.64 10.70
N GLU A 203 15.72 -0.06 11.59
CA GLU A 203 15.19 0.67 12.73
C GLU A 203 14.40 1.89 12.30
N LEU A 204 14.92 2.68 11.35
CA LEU A 204 14.20 3.82 10.78
C LEU A 204 12.82 3.42 10.27
N TRP A 205 12.72 2.34 9.49
CA TRP A 205 11.45 1.93 8.90
C TRP A 205 10.46 1.41 9.94
N PHE A 206 10.92 0.60 10.91
CA PHE A 206 10.07 0.06 11.97
C PHE A 206 9.70 1.07 13.06
N SER A 207 10.48 2.16 13.21
CA SER A 207 10.14 3.24 14.16
C SER A 207 8.76 3.87 13.93
N LYS A 208 8.20 3.70 12.71
CA LYS A 208 6.86 4.16 12.34
C LYS A 208 5.73 3.33 12.97
N TYR A 209 6.04 2.15 13.52
CA TYR A 209 5.03 1.24 14.04
C TYR A 209 4.91 1.27 15.58
N ASP A 210 5.46 2.28 16.25
CA ASP A 210 5.30 2.52 17.70
C ASP A 210 5.69 1.33 18.59
N MET A 211 6.61 0.48 18.15
CA MET A 211 7.12 -0.66 18.90
C MET A 211 8.54 -1.03 18.47
N SER A 212 9.22 -1.93 19.22
CA SER A 212 10.55 -2.39 18.83
C SER A 212 10.51 -3.23 17.54
N ASN A 213 11.63 -3.28 16.81
CA ASN A 213 11.76 -4.11 15.60
C ASN A 213 11.48 -5.58 15.89
N GLU A 214 11.93 -6.08 17.06
CA GLU A 214 11.71 -7.47 17.49
C GLU A 214 10.22 -7.74 17.74
N ASP A 215 9.54 -6.87 18.51
CA ASP A 215 8.11 -7.03 18.82
C ASP A 215 7.25 -6.94 17.56
N PHE A 216 7.58 -6.00 16.65
CA PHE A 216 6.86 -5.86 15.38
C PHE A 216 7.05 -7.10 14.49
N SER A 217 8.28 -7.59 14.37
CA SER A 217 8.57 -8.80 13.59
C SER A 217 7.83 -10.03 14.13
N LEU A 218 7.78 -10.20 15.46
CA LEU A 218 7.01 -11.26 16.10
C LEU A 218 5.51 -11.12 15.87
N LEU A 219 5.00 -9.88 15.93
CA LEU A 219 3.58 -9.59 15.70
C LEU A 219 3.15 -9.97 14.29
N VAL A 220 3.88 -9.56 13.26
CA VAL A 220 3.52 -9.88 11.87
C VAL A 220 3.64 -11.37 11.57
N ASP A 221 4.60 -12.08 12.17
CA ASP A 221 4.69 -13.54 12.08
C ASP A 221 3.49 -14.21 12.75
N GLN A 222 3.06 -13.74 13.91
CA GLN A 222 1.88 -14.30 14.60
C GLN A 222 0.60 -14.10 13.77
N VAL A 223 0.44 -12.93 13.17
CA VAL A 223 -0.70 -12.63 12.29
C VAL A 223 -0.72 -13.57 11.07
N TYR A 224 0.45 -13.85 10.49
CA TYR A 224 0.55 -14.83 9.40
C TYR A 224 0.17 -16.25 9.88
N GLU A 225 0.66 -16.69 11.04
CA GLU A 225 0.30 -18.01 11.59
C GLU A 225 -1.20 -18.13 11.91
N ASP A 226 -1.87 -17.05 12.30
CA ASP A 226 -3.32 -17.04 12.52
C ASP A 226 -4.11 -17.33 11.22
N MET A 227 -3.65 -16.79 10.06
CA MET A 227 -4.34 -16.95 8.77
C MET A 227 -3.80 -18.11 7.91
N ARG A 228 -2.64 -18.68 8.30
CA ARG A 228 -1.96 -19.75 7.56
C ARG A 228 -2.85 -20.94 7.21
N PRO A 229 -3.76 -21.43 8.10
CA PRO A 229 -4.64 -22.57 7.77
C PRO A 229 -5.54 -22.32 6.55
N LEU A 230 -5.96 -21.06 6.32
CA LEU A 230 -6.72 -20.69 5.11
C LEU A 230 -5.81 -20.70 3.89
N TYR A 231 -4.63 -20.07 4.00
CA TYR A 231 -3.68 -20.00 2.90
C TYR A 231 -3.19 -21.39 2.46
N GLU A 232 -2.83 -22.26 3.41
CA GLU A 232 -2.43 -23.65 3.12
C GLU A 232 -3.54 -24.45 2.43
N GLY A 233 -4.79 -24.27 2.87
CA GLY A 233 -5.94 -24.90 2.23
C GLY A 233 -6.14 -24.42 0.79
N LEU A 234 -6.01 -23.11 0.55
CA LEU A 234 -6.10 -22.51 -0.78
C LEU A 234 -4.95 -23.00 -1.68
N GLN A 235 -3.71 -22.94 -1.18
CA GLN A 235 -2.52 -23.39 -1.92
C GLN A 235 -2.60 -24.87 -2.29
N CYS A 236 -3.06 -25.72 -1.38
CA CYS A 236 -3.27 -27.15 -1.60
C CYS A 236 -4.28 -27.41 -2.72
N HIS A 237 -5.41 -26.69 -2.69
CA HIS A 237 -6.44 -26.79 -3.72
C HIS A 237 -5.90 -26.34 -5.08
N VAL A 238 -5.31 -25.13 -5.16
CA VAL A 238 -4.72 -24.58 -6.40
C VAL A 238 -3.65 -25.51 -6.97
N ARG A 239 -2.76 -26.06 -6.14
CA ARG A 239 -1.75 -27.02 -6.59
C ARG A 239 -2.37 -28.28 -7.19
N ALA A 240 -3.44 -28.80 -6.61
CA ALA A 240 -4.13 -29.97 -7.12
C ALA A 240 -4.80 -29.70 -8.48
N GLU A 241 -5.48 -28.56 -8.63
CA GLU A 241 -6.10 -28.17 -9.90
C GLU A 241 -5.04 -27.91 -11.00
N LEU A 242 -3.91 -27.26 -10.64
CA LEU A 242 -2.78 -27.10 -11.57
C LEU A 242 -2.12 -28.43 -11.93
N ASN A 243 -2.02 -29.39 -10.99
CA ASN A 243 -1.52 -30.74 -11.27
C ASN A 243 -2.47 -31.49 -12.24
N GLU A 244 -3.79 -31.37 -12.06
CA GLU A 244 -4.77 -31.96 -12.99
C GLU A 244 -4.66 -31.34 -14.40
N TYR A 245 -4.42 -30.03 -14.47
CA TYR A 245 -4.33 -29.29 -15.72
C TYR A 245 -3.01 -29.53 -16.47
N TYR A 246 -1.87 -29.46 -15.77
CA TYR A 246 -0.52 -29.53 -16.37
C TYR A 246 0.16 -30.90 -16.22
N GLY A 247 -0.29 -31.74 -15.32
CA GLY A 247 0.30 -33.04 -15.00
C GLY A 247 1.40 -33.02 -13.96
N ASP A 248 1.67 -34.20 -13.38
CA ASP A 248 2.59 -34.38 -12.26
C ASP A 248 4.06 -34.11 -12.59
N GLU A 249 4.44 -34.13 -13.86
CA GLU A 249 5.81 -33.77 -14.29
C GLU A 249 6.09 -32.25 -14.17
N ILE A 250 5.05 -31.42 -14.26
CA ILE A 250 5.14 -29.95 -14.24
C ILE A 250 4.78 -29.41 -12.87
N VAL A 251 3.73 -29.96 -12.24
CA VAL A 251 3.27 -29.56 -10.90
C VAL A 251 3.17 -30.78 -10.00
N PRO A 252 4.27 -31.27 -9.41
CA PRO A 252 4.24 -32.38 -8.46
C PRO A 252 3.43 -32.04 -7.20
N LEU A 253 2.55 -32.95 -6.76
CA LEU A 253 1.70 -32.73 -5.57
C LEU A 253 2.48 -32.65 -4.24
N SER A 254 3.75 -33.07 -4.22
CA SER A 254 4.60 -33.08 -3.02
C SER A 254 5.59 -31.92 -2.95
N GLU A 255 5.54 -30.98 -3.89
CA GLU A 255 6.50 -29.87 -4.00
C GLU A 255 5.80 -28.51 -4.02
N PRO A 256 6.49 -27.41 -3.75
CA PRO A 256 5.97 -26.06 -3.94
C PRO A 256 5.51 -25.82 -5.40
N ILE A 257 4.55 -24.91 -5.60
CA ILE A 257 4.07 -24.59 -6.95
C ILE A 257 5.14 -23.80 -7.72
N PRO A 258 5.47 -24.17 -8.98
CA PRO A 258 6.37 -23.38 -9.81
C PRO A 258 5.79 -21.99 -10.11
N ALA A 259 6.56 -20.93 -9.79
CA ALA A 259 6.09 -19.54 -9.76
C ALA A 259 5.50 -19.03 -11.10
N HIS A 260 5.97 -19.53 -12.24
CA HIS A 260 5.54 -19.09 -13.57
C HIS A 260 4.12 -19.52 -13.95
N LEU A 261 3.51 -20.48 -13.22
CA LEU A 261 2.19 -21.02 -13.49
C LEU A 261 1.05 -20.32 -12.75
N LEU A 262 1.35 -19.33 -11.92
CA LEU A 262 0.40 -18.69 -11.01
C LEU A 262 -0.26 -17.41 -11.57
N GLY A 263 -0.20 -17.20 -12.89
CA GLY A 263 -0.97 -16.16 -13.57
C GLY A 263 -0.56 -14.71 -13.28
N ASN A 264 0.62 -14.50 -12.65
CA ASN A 264 1.17 -13.17 -12.38
C ASN A 264 2.69 -13.24 -12.37
N MET A 265 3.37 -12.19 -12.86
CA MET A 265 4.84 -12.16 -12.99
C MET A 265 5.56 -12.49 -11.68
N TRP A 266 5.01 -12.09 -10.54
CA TRP A 266 5.59 -12.30 -9.20
C TRP A 266 4.81 -13.33 -8.37
N ALA A 267 3.74 -13.93 -8.91
CA ALA A 267 2.82 -14.79 -8.19
C ALA A 267 2.28 -14.15 -6.88
N GLN A 268 2.04 -12.85 -6.91
CA GLN A 268 1.48 -12.06 -5.81
C GLN A 268 -0.06 -12.01 -5.83
N SER A 269 -0.66 -12.35 -6.97
CA SER A 269 -2.08 -12.60 -7.22
C SER A 269 -2.19 -13.84 -8.10
N TRP A 270 -3.23 -14.64 -7.91
CA TRP A 270 -3.52 -15.84 -8.71
C TRP A 270 -4.84 -15.69 -9.47
N SER A 271 -5.38 -14.48 -9.57
CA SER A 271 -6.68 -14.20 -10.19
C SER A 271 -6.74 -14.64 -11.66
N ASN A 272 -5.63 -14.54 -12.41
CA ASN A 272 -5.58 -14.89 -13.82
C ASN A 272 -5.65 -16.41 -14.12
N ILE A 273 -5.54 -17.25 -13.10
CA ILE A 273 -5.75 -18.71 -13.23
C ILE A 273 -7.06 -19.17 -12.59
N SER A 274 -7.96 -18.26 -12.29
CA SER A 274 -9.24 -18.58 -11.65
C SER A 274 -10.08 -19.58 -12.45
N ASP A 275 -10.00 -19.55 -13.76
CA ASP A 275 -10.65 -20.50 -14.69
C ASP A 275 -10.14 -21.95 -14.55
N ILE A 276 -8.91 -22.15 -14.10
CA ILE A 276 -8.35 -23.48 -13.78
C ILE A 276 -8.76 -23.92 -12.37
N VAL A 277 -8.80 -22.97 -11.43
CA VAL A 277 -8.96 -23.26 -10.00
C VAL A 277 -10.39 -23.55 -9.58
N TYR A 278 -11.36 -22.94 -10.24
CA TYR A 278 -12.77 -23.05 -9.88
C TYR A 278 -13.69 -22.89 -11.08
N ASP A 279 -14.70 -23.75 -11.19
CA ASP A 279 -15.74 -23.64 -12.24
C ASP A 279 -16.79 -22.60 -11.81
N PHE A 280 -16.62 -21.37 -12.28
CA PHE A 280 -17.50 -20.25 -11.96
C PHE A 280 -18.80 -20.31 -12.77
N ASP A 281 -19.95 -20.47 -12.10
CA ASP A 281 -21.26 -20.28 -12.73
C ASP A 281 -21.59 -18.78 -12.85
N GLU A 282 -21.31 -18.20 -14.01
CA GLU A 282 -21.56 -16.77 -14.30
C GLU A 282 -23.07 -16.42 -14.27
N THR A 283 -23.98 -17.41 -14.37
CA THR A 283 -25.43 -17.15 -14.49
C THR A 283 -26.09 -16.65 -13.20
N SER A 284 -25.42 -16.81 -12.07
CA SER A 284 -25.93 -16.46 -10.73
C SER A 284 -25.17 -15.31 -10.06
N SER A 285 -24.17 -14.73 -10.73
CA SER A 285 -23.43 -13.54 -10.24
C SER A 285 -24.22 -12.26 -10.48
N ILE A 286 -24.06 -11.29 -9.57
CA ILE A 286 -24.57 -9.92 -9.77
C ILE A 286 -23.62 -9.24 -10.76
N ASP A 287 -24.13 -8.84 -11.91
CA ASP A 287 -23.39 -8.01 -12.87
C ASP A 287 -23.62 -6.52 -12.54
N LEU A 288 -22.79 -5.99 -11.62
CA LEU A 288 -22.89 -4.59 -11.20
C LEU A 288 -22.56 -3.64 -12.35
N THR A 289 -21.67 -4.00 -13.26
CA THR A 289 -21.37 -3.23 -14.46
C THR A 289 -22.62 -3.03 -15.30
N GLN A 290 -23.35 -4.12 -15.60
CA GLN A 290 -24.58 -4.03 -16.39
C GLN A 290 -25.67 -3.22 -15.67
N ILE A 291 -25.78 -3.35 -14.34
CA ILE A 291 -26.72 -2.57 -13.54
C ILE A 291 -26.42 -1.06 -13.63
N ILE A 292 -25.15 -0.67 -13.53
CA ILE A 292 -24.70 0.73 -13.68
C ILE A 292 -25.07 1.27 -15.06
N LEU A 293 -24.81 0.50 -16.11
CA LEU A 293 -25.11 0.87 -17.50
C LEU A 293 -26.62 0.99 -17.76
N ASP A 294 -27.43 0.02 -17.31
CA ASP A 294 -28.89 0.00 -17.49
C ASP A 294 -29.58 1.15 -16.75
N ARG A 295 -29.03 1.57 -15.62
CA ARG A 295 -29.52 2.75 -14.87
C ARG A 295 -29.08 4.07 -15.50
N GLY A 296 -28.10 4.04 -16.43
CA GLY A 296 -27.57 5.22 -17.09
C GLY A 296 -26.86 6.18 -16.12
N LEU A 297 -26.21 5.64 -15.09
CA LEU A 297 -25.51 6.48 -14.10
C LEU A 297 -24.39 7.27 -14.77
N SER A 298 -24.24 8.52 -14.38
CA SER A 298 -23.08 9.32 -14.68
C SER A 298 -21.97 9.07 -13.66
N GLU A 299 -20.74 9.43 -13.99
CA GLU A 299 -19.57 9.34 -13.14
C GLU A 299 -19.78 10.09 -11.81
N VAL A 300 -20.40 11.29 -11.88
CA VAL A 300 -20.75 12.09 -10.69
C VAL A 300 -21.82 11.41 -9.83
N GLU A 301 -22.78 10.71 -10.42
CA GLU A 301 -23.80 9.97 -9.66
C GLU A 301 -23.19 8.77 -8.95
N MET A 302 -22.20 8.08 -9.55
CA MET A 302 -21.46 7.00 -8.87
C MET A 302 -20.73 7.55 -7.63
N VAL A 303 -20.05 8.70 -7.76
CA VAL A 303 -19.37 9.36 -6.60
C VAL A 303 -20.37 9.79 -5.54
N LYS A 304 -21.56 10.27 -5.90
CA LYS A 304 -22.59 10.62 -4.92
C LYS A 304 -23.14 9.43 -4.15
N ILE A 305 -23.27 8.28 -4.81
CA ILE A 305 -23.69 7.05 -4.12
C ILE A 305 -22.65 6.65 -3.07
N ALA A 306 -21.37 6.79 -3.39
CA ALA A 306 -20.29 6.53 -2.44
C ALA A 306 -20.25 7.59 -1.32
N GLU A 307 -20.51 8.87 -1.61
CA GLU A 307 -20.70 9.89 -0.55
C GLU A 307 -21.87 9.54 0.36
N ASP A 308 -23.03 9.14 -0.21
CA ASP A 308 -24.21 8.75 0.56
C ASP A 308 -23.94 7.59 1.52
N PHE A 309 -22.98 6.70 1.19
CA PHE A 309 -22.53 5.66 2.12
C PHE A 309 -21.95 6.29 3.40
N PHE A 310 -21.04 7.25 3.29
CA PHE A 310 -20.42 7.93 4.44
C PHE A 310 -21.42 8.82 5.19
N LEU A 311 -22.32 9.50 4.47
CA LEU A 311 -23.39 10.28 5.10
C LEU A 311 -24.30 9.38 5.96
N SER A 312 -24.54 8.14 5.50
CA SER A 312 -25.33 7.16 6.24
C SER A 312 -24.66 6.70 7.55
N LEU A 313 -23.33 6.85 7.64
CA LEU A 313 -22.53 6.60 8.85
C LEU A 313 -22.39 7.85 9.74
N GLY A 314 -23.01 8.98 9.35
CA GLY A 314 -23.01 10.24 10.09
C GLY A 314 -21.77 11.10 9.90
N PHE A 315 -21.06 10.95 8.78
CA PHE A 315 -20.03 11.91 8.36
C PHE A 315 -20.68 13.17 7.78
N ASP A 316 -19.95 14.28 7.81
CA ASP A 316 -20.39 15.53 7.19
C ASP A 316 -20.26 15.45 5.65
N PRO A 317 -21.13 16.14 4.89
CA PRO A 317 -21.06 16.16 3.43
C PRO A 317 -19.71 16.69 2.92
N LEU A 318 -19.31 16.22 1.76
CA LEU A 318 -18.14 16.73 1.06
C LEU A 318 -18.34 18.21 0.68
N PRO A 319 -17.30 19.04 0.82
CA PRO A 319 -17.40 20.47 0.53
C PRO A 319 -17.63 20.74 -0.96
N ASP A 320 -18.23 21.90 -1.28
CA ASP A 320 -18.46 22.33 -2.66
C ASP A 320 -17.18 22.30 -3.52
N THR A 321 -16.02 22.56 -2.89
CA THR A 321 -14.72 22.54 -3.56
C THR A 321 -14.36 21.15 -4.08
N PHE A 322 -14.75 20.08 -3.39
CA PHE A 322 -14.56 18.70 -3.84
C PHE A 322 -15.23 18.50 -5.22
N TRP A 323 -16.51 18.86 -5.33
CA TRP A 323 -17.31 18.70 -6.55
C TRP A 323 -16.83 19.58 -7.71
N GLN A 324 -16.25 20.75 -7.40
CA GLN A 324 -15.80 21.71 -8.39
C GLN A 324 -14.38 21.44 -8.90
N ARG A 325 -13.53 20.79 -8.11
CA ARG A 325 -12.08 20.70 -8.35
C ARG A 325 -11.56 19.30 -8.58
N SER A 326 -12.31 18.25 -8.19
CA SER A 326 -11.98 16.87 -8.50
C SER A 326 -12.00 16.59 -9.99
N LEU A 327 -11.27 15.57 -10.42
CA LEU A 327 -11.27 15.07 -11.79
C LEU A 327 -12.00 13.72 -11.82
N PHE A 328 -13.22 13.67 -12.36
CA PHE A 328 -14.03 12.46 -12.45
C PHE A 328 -13.99 11.80 -13.83
N THR A 329 -13.60 12.54 -14.86
CA THR A 329 -13.60 12.07 -16.25
C THR A 329 -12.31 12.42 -16.96
N LYS A 330 -11.84 11.54 -17.85
CA LYS A 330 -10.65 11.79 -18.66
C LYS A 330 -10.86 12.99 -19.58
N PRO A 331 -10.06 14.07 -19.46
CA PRO A 331 -10.11 15.19 -20.39
C PRO A 331 -9.76 14.76 -21.82
N GLN A 332 -10.37 15.42 -22.81
CA GLN A 332 -10.07 15.17 -24.22
C GLN A 332 -8.99 16.08 -24.80
N ASP A 333 -8.62 17.14 -24.08
CA ASP A 333 -7.76 18.22 -24.54
C ASP A 333 -6.35 18.18 -23.95
N ARG A 334 -6.08 17.23 -23.05
CA ARG A 334 -4.78 17.08 -22.39
C ARG A 334 -4.57 15.68 -21.83
N ASP A 335 -3.31 15.35 -21.59
CA ASP A 335 -2.91 14.14 -20.88
C ASP A 335 -3.01 14.33 -19.37
N VAL A 336 -3.47 13.29 -18.68
CA VAL A 336 -3.60 13.20 -17.22
C VAL A 336 -3.16 11.81 -16.74
N VAL A 337 -2.75 11.72 -15.48
CA VAL A 337 -2.57 10.43 -14.81
C VAL A 337 -3.94 9.92 -14.40
N CYS A 338 -4.45 8.89 -15.09
CA CYS A 338 -5.79 8.34 -14.86
C CYS A 338 -5.90 7.45 -13.61
N HIS A 339 -4.79 6.95 -13.07
CA HIS A 339 -4.80 6.14 -11.84
C HIS A 339 -5.56 6.90 -10.73
N ALA A 340 -6.51 6.23 -10.08
CA ALA A 340 -7.31 6.79 -9.00
C ALA A 340 -6.43 7.28 -7.85
N SER A 341 -6.79 8.40 -7.24
CA SER A 341 -6.07 8.93 -6.09
C SER A 341 -6.86 10.01 -5.35
N ALA A 342 -6.76 10.00 -4.02
CA ALA A 342 -7.32 11.00 -3.13
C ALA A 342 -6.26 12.03 -2.73
N TRP A 343 -6.67 13.28 -2.59
CA TRP A 343 -5.79 14.43 -2.36
C TRP A 343 -6.33 15.34 -1.26
N ASP A 344 -5.51 15.61 -0.25
CA ASP A 344 -5.65 16.77 0.62
C ASP A 344 -4.75 17.89 0.08
N ILE A 345 -5.37 18.92 -0.49
CA ILE A 345 -4.62 20.07 -1.02
C ILE A 345 -4.42 21.13 0.05
N ASP A 346 -5.43 21.33 0.90
CA ASP A 346 -5.40 22.32 1.98
C ASP A 346 -6.40 21.89 3.05
N SER A 347 -5.90 21.19 4.06
CA SER A 347 -6.69 20.63 5.16
C SER A 347 -7.51 21.71 5.90
N GLN A 348 -6.92 22.89 6.14
CA GLN A 348 -7.59 23.98 6.83
C GLN A 348 -8.75 24.59 6.06
N LYS A 349 -8.70 24.54 4.72
CA LYS A 349 -9.78 24.99 3.84
C LYS A 349 -10.68 23.86 3.36
N GLN A 350 -10.39 22.63 3.80
CA GLN A 350 -11.10 21.42 3.33
C GLN A 350 -11.10 21.34 1.78
N ASP A 351 -9.94 21.64 1.16
CA ASP A 351 -9.77 21.49 -0.29
C ASP A 351 -9.35 20.05 -0.60
N LEU A 352 -10.31 19.16 -0.43
CA LEU A 352 -10.17 17.73 -0.69
C LEU A 352 -10.57 17.42 -2.13
N ARG A 353 -9.87 16.49 -2.79
CA ARG A 353 -10.15 16.13 -4.18
C ARG A 353 -9.88 14.65 -4.44
N ILE A 354 -10.60 14.07 -5.39
CA ILE A 354 -10.18 12.82 -6.05
C ILE A 354 -9.82 13.10 -7.50
N LYS A 355 -8.91 12.28 -8.02
CA LYS A 355 -8.54 12.25 -9.43
C LYS A 355 -8.73 10.82 -9.92
N MET A 356 -9.63 10.65 -10.88
CA MET A 356 -9.95 9.36 -11.46
C MET A 356 -10.53 9.56 -12.85
N CYS A 357 -10.16 8.72 -13.84
CA CYS A 357 -10.81 8.69 -15.14
C CYS A 357 -11.93 7.63 -15.08
N ILE A 358 -13.02 7.94 -14.39
CA ILE A 358 -14.07 6.97 -14.05
C ILE A 358 -14.67 6.34 -15.30
N GLU A 359 -14.68 5.01 -15.34
CA GLU A 359 -15.43 4.17 -16.23
C GLU A 359 -16.70 3.64 -15.53
N LYS A 360 -17.73 3.34 -16.31
CA LYS A 360 -19.02 2.89 -15.75
C LYS A 360 -19.05 1.38 -15.59
N ASN A 361 -18.28 0.88 -14.65
CA ASN A 361 -18.13 -0.53 -14.34
C ASN A 361 -18.08 -0.80 -12.83
N GLU A 362 -18.08 -2.07 -12.46
CA GLU A 362 -18.01 -2.53 -11.07
C GLU A 362 -16.70 -2.14 -10.41
N GLU A 363 -15.58 -2.29 -11.11
CA GLU A 363 -14.24 -2.00 -10.58
C GLU A 363 -14.14 -0.54 -10.12
N ASP A 364 -14.53 0.40 -10.99
CA ASP A 364 -14.49 1.82 -10.66
C ASP A 364 -15.52 2.22 -9.60
N PHE A 365 -16.68 1.54 -9.56
CA PHE A 365 -17.65 1.76 -8.48
C PHE A 365 -17.05 1.41 -7.11
N ILE A 366 -16.34 0.29 -7.00
CA ILE A 366 -15.63 -0.12 -5.79
C ILE A 366 -14.48 0.85 -5.48
N THR A 367 -13.67 1.19 -6.49
CA THR A 367 -12.55 2.12 -6.35
C THR A 367 -12.99 3.51 -5.86
N ILE A 368 -14.13 4.02 -6.31
CA ILE A 368 -14.69 5.30 -5.81
C ILE A 368 -14.96 5.22 -4.30
N HIS A 369 -15.52 4.12 -3.80
CA HIS A 369 -15.76 3.96 -2.36
C HIS A 369 -14.44 3.89 -1.58
N HIS A 370 -13.41 3.23 -2.12
CA HIS A 370 -12.07 3.19 -1.57
C HIS A 370 -11.44 4.60 -1.49
N GLU A 371 -11.44 5.35 -2.60
CA GLU A 371 -10.88 6.71 -2.64
C GLU A 371 -11.60 7.68 -1.69
N LEU A 372 -12.92 7.55 -1.57
CA LEU A 372 -13.65 8.33 -0.58
C LEU A 372 -13.31 7.91 0.86
N GLY A 373 -12.88 6.69 1.11
CA GLY A 373 -12.29 6.27 2.39
C GLY A 373 -11.13 7.17 2.80
N HIS A 374 -10.22 7.46 1.88
CA HIS A 374 -9.12 8.42 2.10
C HIS A 374 -9.64 9.83 2.35
N ILE A 375 -10.60 10.31 1.54
CA ILE A 375 -11.14 11.65 1.65
C ILE A 375 -11.80 11.90 3.01
N PHE A 376 -12.62 10.96 3.48
CA PHE A 376 -13.28 11.09 4.78
C PHE A 376 -12.30 10.90 5.95
N TYR A 377 -11.19 10.20 5.74
CA TYR A 377 -10.11 10.15 6.71
C TYR A 377 -9.41 11.52 6.81
N TYR A 378 -9.08 12.15 5.67
CA TYR A 378 -8.55 13.54 5.65
C TYR A 378 -9.48 14.51 6.38
N GLN A 379 -10.79 14.44 6.09
CA GLN A 379 -11.79 15.28 6.75
C GLN A 379 -11.82 15.06 8.26
N ALA A 380 -11.70 13.81 8.73
CA ALA A 380 -11.82 13.46 10.14
C ALA A 380 -10.67 14.02 10.99
N TYR A 381 -9.46 14.02 10.50
CA TYR A 381 -8.29 14.50 11.25
C TYR A 381 -7.86 15.94 10.93
N ALA A 382 -8.56 16.66 10.05
CA ALA A 382 -8.20 18.02 9.61
C ALA A 382 -8.03 19.08 10.72
N ASN A 383 -8.54 18.80 11.92
CA ASN A 383 -8.39 19.70 13.08
C ASN A 383 -7.12 19.42 13.91
N LEU A 384 -6.34 18.39 13.56
CA LEU A 384 -5.05 18.13 14.20
C LEU A 384 -3.96 19.08 13.65
N PRO A 385 -2.85 19.28 14.37
CA PRO A 385 -1.65 19.82 13.78
C PRO A 385 -1.22 19.03 12.53
N GLU A 386 -0.66 19.74 11.54
CA GLU A 386 -0.27 19.15 10.23
C GLU A 386 0.61 17.89 10.37
N ILE A 387 1.53 17.89 11.35
CA ILE A 387 2.41 16.75 11.62
C ILE A 387 1.64 15.48 12.01
N PHE A 388 0.40 15.58 12.49
CA PHE A 388 -0.43 14.45 12.89
C PHE A 388 -1.53 14.10 11.89
N GLN A 389 -1.61 14.84 10.77
CA GLN A 389 -2.60 14.63 9.72
C GLN A 389 -2.18 13.50 8.76
N SER A 390 -2.20 12.28 9.27
CA SER A 390 -1.98 11.06 8.49
C SER A 390 -2.70 9.88 9.16
N GLY A 391 -2.72 8.71 8.53
CA GLY A 391 -3.20 7.48 9.17
C GLY A 391 -2.35 7.10 10.38
N ALA A 392 -2.92 6.39 11.34
CA ALA A 392 -2.23 6.00 12.57
C ALA A 392 -0.90 5.23 12.31
N ASN A 393 -0.83 4.49 11.22
CA ASN A 393 0.37 4.05 10.53
C ASN A 393 0.09 4.00 9.02
N ASP A 394 1.08 3.67 8.20
CA ASP A 394 0.97 3.72 6.73
C ASP A 394 0.06 2.64 6.11
N GLY A 395 -0.46 1.69 6.90
CA GLY A 395 -1.48 0.73 6.48
C GLY A 395 -2.93 1.17 6.75
N PHE A 396 -3.16 2.17 7.62
CA PHE A 396 -4.52 2.54 8.04
C PHE A 396 -5.34 3.21 6.93
N HIS A 397 -4.72 4.05 6.11
CA HIS A 397 -5.42 4.71 5.02
C HIS A 397 -5.97 3.71 4.01
N GLU A 398 -5.12 2.80 3.55
CA GLU A 398 -5.50 1.72 2.64
C GLU A 398 -6.55 0.78 3.27
N ALA A 399 -6.36 0.44 4.56
CA ALA A 399 -7.30 -0.42 5.27
C ALA A 399 -8.71 0.19 5.37
N VAL A 400 -8.83 1.51 5.47
CA VAL A 400 -10.13 2.20 5.49
C VAL A 400 -10.77 2.18 4.10
N GLY A 401 -10.02 2.44 3.04
CA GLY A 401 -10.51 2.32 1.67
C GLY A 401 -11.02 0.89 1.38
N ASP A 402 -10.21 -0.11 1.72
CA ASP A 402 -10.54 -1.53 1.55
C ASP A 402 -11.72 -1.99 2.43
N LEU A 403 -11.86 -1.46 3.65
CA LEU A 403 -13.03 -1.70 4.52
C LEU A 403 -14.34 -1.32 3.83
N LEU A 404 -14.35 -0.19 3.12
CA LEU A 404 -15.54 0.24 2.37
C LEU A 404 -15.83 -0.72 1.21
N SER A 405 -14.77 -1.16 0.51
CA SER A 405 -14.89 -2.18 -0.55
C SER A 405 -15.52 -3.47 -0.04
N LEU A 406 -15.13 -3.96 1.15
CA LEU A 406 -15.74 -5.13 1.79
C LEU A 406 -17.23 -4.92 2.14
N SER A 407 -17.67 -3.70 2.31
CA SER A 407 -19.06 -3.36 2.63
C SER A 407 -19.98 -3.21 1.41
N ILE A 408 -19.44 -3.30 0.18
CA ILE A 408 -20.22 -3.35 -1.06
C ILE A 408 -20.73 -4.78 -1.29
N THR A 409 -21.69 -5.16 -0.48
CA THR A 409 -22.30 -6.50 -0.45
C THR A 409 -23.65 -6.52 -1.20
N PRO A 410 -24.19 -7.70 -1.54
CA PRO A 410 -25.55 -7.80 -2.06
C PRO A 410 -26.60 -7.14 -1.16
N SER A 411 -26.41 -7.12 0.17
CA SER A 411 -27.27 -6.41 1.10
C SER A 411 -27.23 -4.90 0.87
N TYR A 412 -26.05 -4.32 0.73
CA TYR A 412 -25.88 -2.91 0.39
C TYR A 412 -26.54 -2.56 -0.95
N LEU A 413 -26.26 -3.35 -2.00
CA LEU A 413 -26.82 -3.11 -3.34
C LEU A 413 -28.35 -3.18 -3.35
N LYS A 414 -28.93 -4.05 -2.54
CA LYS A 414 -30.39 -4.12 -2.31
C LYS A 414 -30.87 -2.86 -1.59
N ASP A 415 -30.20 -2.42 -0.53
CA ASP A 415 -30.64 -1.29 0.30
C ASP A 415 -30.61 0.04 -0.46
N ILE A 416 -29.66 0.22 -1.39
CA ILE A 416 -29.65 1.35 -2.34
C ILE A 416 -30.56 1.12 -3.57
N GLY A 417 -31.27 -0.01 -3.63
CA GLY A 417 -32.23 -0.34 -4.69
C GLY A 417 -31.59 -0.73 -6.03
N PHE A 418 -30.34 -1.18 -6.05
CA PHE A 418 -29.66 -1.65 -7.27
C PHE A 418 -30.16 -3.03 -7.68
N ILE A 419 -30.41 -3.89 -6.73
CA ILE A 419 -30.96 -5.24 -6.92
C ILE A 419 -32.20 -5.47 -6.08
N SER A 420 -32.99 -6.47 -6.43
CA SER A 420 -34.15 -6.92 -5.67
C SER A 420 -33.73 -7.82 -4.50
N GLN A 421 -34.67 -8.06 -3.57
CA GLN A 421 -34.49 -9.03 -2.48
C GLN A 421 -34.18 -10.44 -3.02
N ASP A 422 -34.87 -10.86 -4.08
CA ASP A 422 -34.71 -12.20 -4.67
C ASP A 422 -33.31 -12.37 -5.33
N GLU A 423 -32.74 -11.29 -5.89
CA GLU A 423 -31.38 -11.30 -6.43
C GLU A 423 -30.35 -11.36 -5.31
N ALA A 424 -30.54 -10.61 -4.24
CA ALA A 424 -29.67 -10.66 -3.07
C ALA A 424 -29.69 -12.04 -2.38
N GLU A 425 -30.82 -12.71 -2.31
CA GLU A 425 -30.89 -14.09 -1.77
C GLU A 425 -30.21 -15.11 -2.68
N ARG A 426 -30.37 -15.00 -4.00
CA ARG A 426 -29.70 -15.91 -4.96
C ARG A 426 -28.18 -15.74 -4.95
N SER A 427 -27.66 -14.53 -4.74
CA SER A 427 -26.20 -14.32 -4.70
C SER A 427 -25.52 -15.05 -3.55
N LYS A 428 -26.26 -15.38 -2.48
CA LYS A 428 -25.73 -16.19 -1.36
C LYS A 428 -25.40 -17.63 -1.78
N GLU A 429 -26.08 -18.15 -2.78
CA GLU A 429 -25.81 -19.49 -3.32
C GLU A 429 -24.43 -19.58 -3.99
N ASN A 430 -23.86 -18.42 -4.36
CA ASN A 430 -22.54 -18.30 -5.01
C ASN A 430 -21.45 -17.75 -4.08
N ALA A 431 -21.66 -17.77 -2.77
CA ALA A 431 -20.72 -17.22 -1.80
C ALA A 431 -19.30 -17.81 -1.97
N ILE A 432 -19.17 -19.11 -2.26
CA ILE A 432 -17.87 -19.75 -2.44
C ILE A 432 -17.14 -19.20 -3.67
N ALA A 433 -17.85 -19.02 -4.80
CA ALA A 433 -17.26 -18.45 -6.00
C ALA A 433 -16.72 -17.04 -5.77
N LEU A 434 -17.52 -16.17 -5.11
CA LEU A 434 -17.11 -14.82 -4.74
C LEU A 434 -15.89 -14.83 -3.82
N LEU A 435 -15.94 -15.63 -2.75
CA LEU A 435 -14.84 -15.72 -1.79
C LEU A 435 -13.59 -16.33 -2.41
N MET A 436 -13.72 -17.30 -3.33
CA MET A 436 -12.59 -17.86 -4.08
C MET A 436 -11.92 -16.78 -4.94
N LYS A 437 -12.68 -16.02 -5.72
CA LYS A 437 -12.17 -14.91 -6.52
C LYS A 437 -11.41 -13.88 -5.66
N GLN A 438 -12.00 -13.49 -4.53
CA GLN A 438 -11.37 -12.56 -3.58
C GLN A 438 -10.11 -13.17 -2.92
N ALA A 439 -10.12 -14.47 -2.61
CA ALA A 439 -8.99 -15.14 -1.96
C ALA A 439 -7.79 -15.29 -2.89
N LEU A 440 -8.01 -15.59 -4.18
CA LEU A 440 -6.95 -15.69 -5.18
C LEU A 440 -6.18 -14.37 -5.38
N GLU A 441 -6.72 -13.27 -4.91
CA GLU A 441 -6.05 -11.97 -4.86
C GLU A 441 -5.64 -11.60 -3.42
N GLY A 442 -6.60 -11.45 -2.53
CA GLY A 442 -6.41 -10.86 -1.20
C GLY A 442 -5.67 -11.76 -0.22
N VAL A 443 -6.04 -13.05 -0.14
CA VAL A 443 -5.39 -14.03 0.76
C VAL A 443 -3.98 -14.37 0.25
N VAL A 444 -3.83 -14.54 -1.06
CA VAL A 444 -2.54 -14.83 -1.71
C VAL A 444 -1.52 -13.71 -1.53
N ALA A 445 -1.97 -12.46 -1.50
CA ALA A 445 -1.09 -11.31 -1.32
C ALA A 445 -0.45 -11.24 0.08
N VAL A 446 -1.07 -11.80 1.13
CA VAL A 446 -0.58 -11.66 2.51
C VAL A 446 0.81 -12.24 2.72
N PRO A 447 1.11 -13.52 2.42
CA PRO A 447 2.46 -14.06 2.57
C PRO A 447 3.49 -13.39 1.65
N TRP A 448 3.09 -12.93 0.47
CA TRP A 448 3.94 -12.18 -0.44
C TRP A 448 4.36 -10.83 0.16
N THR A 449 3.41 -10.06 0.68
CA THR A 449 3.69 -8.75 1.28
C THR A 449 4.56 -8.87 2.53
N LEU A 450 4.37 -9.92 3.31
CA LEU A 450 5.19 -10.22 4.49
C LEU A 450 6.64 -10.56 4.12
N MET A 451 6.83 -11.51 3.19
CA MET A 451 8.17 -12.02 2.90
C MET A 451 9.07 -10.98 2.23
N LEU A 452 8.52 -10.06 1.46
CA LEU A 452 9.31 -9.06 0.71
C LEU A 452 10.10 -8.15 1.65
N ASP A 453 9.44 -7.58 2.66
CA ASP A 453 10.15 -6.72 3.61
C ASP A 453 10.97 -7.51 4.63
N LYS A 454 10.64 -8.78 4.92
CA LYS A 454 11.56 -9.65 5.68
C LYS A 454 12.88 -9.86 4.95
N TRP A 455 12.83 -10.08 3.64
CA TRP A 455 14.05 -10.12 2.81
C TRP A 455 14.81 -8.80 2.88
N ARG A 456 14.11 -7.68 2.71
CA ARG A 456 14.70 -6.34 2.71
C ARG A 456 15.36 -6.00 4.05
N MET A 457 14.71 -6.31 5.18
CA MET A 457 15.30 -6.09 6.51
C MET A 457 16.59 -6.89 6.69
N ALA A 458 16.64 -8.15 6.25
CA ALA A 458 17.87 -8.95 6.31
C ALA A 458 19.01 -8.34 5.48
N VAL A 459 18.69 -7.69 4.36
CA VAL A 459 19.68 -6.93 3.56
C VAL A 459 20.11 -5.64 4.27
N PHE A 460 19.18 -4.88 4.82
CA PHE A 460 19.45 -3.62 5.53
C PHE A 460 20.33 -3.85 6.76
N ASP A 461 20.10 -4.93 7.50
CA ASP A 461 20.87 -5.31 8.69
C ASP A 461 22.22 -5.97 8.35
N GLY A 462 22.52 -6.18 7.05
CA GLY A 462 23.76 -6.81 6.61
C GLY A 462 23.90 -8.27 7.05
N ILE A 463 22.76 -8.96 7.26
CA ILE A 463 22.74 -10.40 7.64
C ILE A 463 23.16 -11.27 6.47
N LEU A 464 22.84 -10.85 5.24
CA LEU A 464 23.08 -11.61 4.02
C LEU A 464 24.36 -11.12 3.31
N THR A 465 25.14 -12.08 2.79
CA THR A 465 26.20 -11.79 1.83
C THR A 465 25.61 -11.57 0.43
N ASP A 466 26.40 -10.96 -0.47
CA ASP A 466 25.99 -10.71 -1.85
C ASP A 466 25.59 -11.99 -2.61
N GLU A 467 26.16 -13.14 -2.23
CA GLU A 467 25.90 -14.44 -2.84
C GLU A 467 24.60 -15.07 -2.31
N GLU A 468 24.15 -14.71 -1.09
CA GLU A 468 22.96 -15.28 -0.42
C GLU A 468 21.65 -14.55 -0.78
N LEU A 469 21.71 -13.36 -1.39
CA LEU A 469 20.52 -12.51 -1.62
C LEU A 469 19.41 -13.23 -2.38
N ASN A 470 19.75 -13.92 -3.46
CA ASN A 470 18.77 -14.59 -4.32
C ASN A 470 18.29 -15.90 -3.70
N ASP A 471 19.16 -16.66 -3.06
CA ASP A 471 18.82 -17.92 -2.40
C ASP A 471 17.85 -17.65 -1.22
N TYR A 472 18.16 -16.66 -0.39
CA TYR A 472 17.28 -16.26 0.72
C TYR A 472 15.92 -15.74 0.26
N TRP A 473 15.86 -15.03 -0.88
CA TRP A 473 14.58 -14.66 -1.49
C TRP A 473 13.71 -15.88 -1.79
N TRP A 474 14.29 -16.92 -2.39
CA TRP A 474 13.53 -18.14 -2.71
C TRP A 474 13.22 -18.99 -1.48
N GLU A 475 14.11 -19.02 -0.48
CA GLU A 475 13.79 -19.65 0.83
C GLU A 475 12.56 -19.02 1.48
N LEU A 476 12.45 -17.68 1.46
CA LEU A 476 11.27 -17.00 1.98
C LEU A 476 10.01 -17.26 1.14
N ARG A 477 10.16 -17.34 -0.19
CA ARG A 477 9.07 -17.70 -1.11
C ARG A 477 8.54 -19.10 -0.82
N GLU A 478 9.40 -20.07 -0.69
CA GLU A 478 9.02 -21.42 -0.30
C GLU A 478 8.38 -21.43 1.09
N LYS A 479 9.02 -20.82 2.07
CA LYS A 479 8.56 -20.82 3.46
C LYS A 479 7.16 -20.23 3.64
N TYR A 480 6.92 -19.05 3.08
CA TYR A 480 5.67 -18.31 3.32
C TYR A 480 4.59 -18.57 2.26
N GLN A 481 4.98 -18.86 1.03
CA GLN A 481 4.03 -19.01 -0.07
C GLN A 481 3.88 -20.44 -0.59
N GLY A 482 4.80 -21.35 -0.31
CA GLY A 482 4.84 -22.66 -0.98
C GLY A 482 5.02 -22.53 -2.49
N VAL A 483 5.83 -21.55 -2.91
CA VAL A 483 6.10 -21.21 -4.31
C VAL A 483 7.59 -21.30 -4.55
N ALA A 484 8.01 -22.08 -5.55
CA ALA A 484 9.41 -22.29 -5.91
C ALA A 484 9.80 -21.62 -7.23
N SER A 485 11.10 -21.39 -7.39
CA SER A 485 11.66 -21.07 -8.70
C SER A 485 11.43 -22.25 -9.67
N PRO A 486 10.93 -21.99 -10.89
CA PRO A 486 10.70 -23.07 -11.84
C PRO A 486 12.00 -23.68 -12.42
N ILE A 487 13.11 -23.01 -12.25
CA ILE A 487 14.44 -23.41 -12.72
C ILE A 487 15.52 -23.03 -11.71
N ASP A 488 16.65 -23.72 -11.77
CA ASP A 488 17.86 -23.31 -11.04
C ASP A 488 18.27 -21.90 -11.45
N ARG A 489 18.48 -21.02 -10.47
CA ARG A 489 18.88 -19.64 -10.75
C ARG A 489 20.41 -19.52 -10.87
N PRO A 490 20.91 -18.74 -11.82
CA PRO A 490 22.36 -18.51 -11.95
C PRO A 490 22.92 -17.77 -10.72
N ALA A 491 24.20 -17.91 -10.45
CA ALA A 491 24.86 -17.35 -9.27
C ALA A 491 24.84 -15.81 -9.20
N ASP A 492 24.67 -15.14 -10.34
CA ASP A 492 24.54 -13.68 -10.45
C ASP A 492 23.09 -13.20 -10.45
N ALA A 493 22.11 -14.09 -10.31
CA ALA A 493 20.69 -13.73 -10.27
C ALA A 493 20.40 -12.73 -9.13
N PHE A 494 19.46 -11.84 -9.41
CA PHE A 494 18.93 -10.88 -8.44
C PHE A 494 17.42 -10.72 -8.65
N ASP A 495 16.67 -11.82 -8.48
CA ASP A 495 15.22 -11.87 -8.72
C ASP A 495 14.41 -10.83 -7.92
N PRO A 496 14.80 -10.44 -6.68
CA PRO A 496 14.17 -9.31 -5.99
C PRO A 496 14.14 -8.02 -6.82
N GLY A 497 15.22 -7.73 -7.55
CA GLY A 497 15.34 -6.53 -8.40
C GLY A 497 14.37 -6.49 -9.58
N ALA A 498 13.76 -7.61 -9.95
CA ALA A 498 12.72 -7.68 -10.96
C ALA A 498 11.33 -7.21 -10.46
N LYS A 499 11.20 -6.84 -9.18
CA LYS A 499 10.01 -6.22 -8.60
C LYS A 499 10.27 -4.74 -8.31
N TYR A 500 9.52 -3.84 -8.94
CA TYR A 500 9.69 -2.37 -8.86
C TYR A 500 10.02 -1.86 -7.44
N HIS A 501 9.30 -2.35 -6.44
CA HIS A 501 9.42 -1.89 -5.05
C HIS A 501 10.80 -2.14 -4.42
N ILE A 502 11.63 -2.97 -5.03
CA ILE A 502 13.02 -3.19 -4.59
C ILE A 502 13.93 -2.10 -5.16
N PRO A 503 14.12 -1.95 -6.49
CA PRO A 503 14.94 -0.87 -7.03
C PRO A 503 14.35 0.52 -6.77
N GLY A 504 13.02 0.69 -6.73
CA GLY A 504 12.33 1.92 -6.35
C GLY A 504 12.25 2.16 -4.85
N ASN A 505 12.79 1.26 -4.04
CA ASN A 505 12.89 1.34 -2.57
C ASN A 505 11.59 1.75 -1.86
N THR A 506 10.44 1.20 -2.29
CA THR A 506 9.13 1.49 -1.72
C THR A 506 8.81 0.50 -0.58
N PRO A 507 8.50 0.95 0.65
CA PRO A 507 8.10 0.08 1.76
C PRO A 507 6.88 -0.79 1.41
N TYR A 508 6.92 -2.06 1.79
CA TYR A 508 5.88 -3.02 1.41
C TYR A 508 5.02 -3.49 2.59
N THR A 509 5.52 -3.35 3.81
CA THR A 509 4.80 -3.67 5.06
C THR A 509 3.44 -2.99 5.16
N ARG A 510 3.28 -1.78 4.59
CA ARG A 510 1.99 -1.06 4.54
C ARG A 510 0.88 -1.88 3.88
N TYR A 511 1.19 -2.61 2.81
CA TYR A 511 0.22 -3.47 2.12
C TYR A 511 -0.17 -4.69 2.95
N TYR A 512 0.80 -5.25 3.70
CA TYR A 512 0.53 -6.31 4.66
C TYR A 512 -0.44 -5.85 5.75
N LEU A 513 -0.13 -4.70 6.35
CA LEU A 513 -0.95 -4.12 7.42
C LEU A 513 -2.36 -3.79 6.91
N ALA A 514 -2.47 -3.16 5.74
CA ALA A 514 -3.77 -2.82 5.16
C ALA A 514 -4.63 -4.06 4.95
N ARG A 515 -4.05 -5.13 4.36
CA ARG A 515 -4.77 -6.40 4.13
C ARG A 515 -5.27 -7.07 5.41
N VAL A 516 -4.58 -6.92 6.53
CA VAL A 516 -5.01 -7.47 7.81
C VAL A 516 -6.03 -6.56 8.50
N LEU A 517 -5.72 -5.27 8.57
CA LEU A 517 -6.54 -4.28 9.28
C LEU A 517 -7.95 -4.14 8.70
N GLN A 518 -8.13 -4.19 7.37
CA GLN A 518 -9.45 -4.08 6.75
C GLN A 518 -10.43 -5.12 7.28
N TYR A 519 -9.99 -6.38 7.44
CA TYR A 519 -10.83 -7.45 7.98
C TYR A 519 -11.08 -7.28 9.48
N GLN A 520 -10.06 -6.81 10.23
CA GLN A 520 -10.21 -6.57 11.65
C GLN A 520 -11.16 -5.40 11.94
N PHE A 521 -11.10 -4.34 11.14
CA PHE A 521 -12.06 -3.24 11.19
C PHE A 521 -13.46 -3.71 10.83
N HIS A 522 -13.59 -4.45 9.74
CA HIS A 522 -14.87 -4.94 9.24
C HIS A 522 -15.56 -5.85 10.24
N GLU A 523 -14.87 -6.86 10.78
CA GLU A 523 -15.41 -7.77 11.81
C GLU A 523 -15.89 -6.99 13.02
N ALA A 524 -15.07 -6.11 13.59
CA ALA A 524 -15.41 -5.35 14.79
C ALA A 524 -16.62 -4.41 14.58
N LEU A 525 -16.73 -3.81 13.40
CA LEU A 525 -17.88 -2.97 13.08
C LEU A 525 -19.15 -3.80 12.87
N CYS A 526 -19.07 -4.93 12.17
CA CYS A 526 -20.18 -5.85 11.98
C CYS A 526 -20.67 -6.44 13.32
N GLU A 527 -19.75 -6.84 14.21
CA GLU A 527 -20.09 -7.30 15.56
C GLU A 527 -20.78 -6.21 16.38
N SER A 528 -20.32 -4.96 16.28
CA SER A 528 -20.94 -3.83 17.00
C SER A 528 -22.39 -3.58 16.59
N MET A 529 -22.73 -3.96 15.36
CA MET A 529 -24.10 -3.89 14.83
C MET A 529 -24.98 -5.09 15.24
N GLY A 530 -24.40 -6.08 15.94
CA GLY A 530 -25.08 -7.32 16.29
C GLY A 530 -25.22 -8.30 15.12
N ASN A 531 -24.31 -8.27 14.14
CA ASN A 531 -24.28 -9.25 13.06
C ASN A 531 -23.98 -10.65 13.63
N GLU A 532 -24.88 -11.60 13.38
CA GLU A 532 -24.73 -13.03 13.72
C GLU A 532 -24.51 -13.89 12.45
N GLY A 533 -24.52 -13.27 11.27
CA GLY A 533 -24.32 -13.94 9.97
C GLY A 533 -22.86 -13.95 9.53
N ASN A 534 -22.63 -14.46 8.31
CA ASN A 534 -21.32 -14.45 7.69
C ASN A 534 -20.79 -13.02 7.48
N LEU A 535 -19.50 -12.82 7.73
CA LEU A 535 -18.89 -11.48 7.63
C LEU A 535 -18.91 -10.95 6.19
N HIS A 536 -18.69 -11.80 5.18
CA HIS A 536 -18.72 -11.38 3.76
C HIS A 536 -20.10 -10.92 3.26
N GLU A 537 -21.18 -11.17 4.03
CA GLU A 537 -22.52 -10.66 3.75
C GLU A 537 -22.84 -9.35 4.51
N CYS A 538 -22.01 -8.98 5.48
CA CYS A 538 -22.23 -7.81 6.31
C CYS A 538 -21.82 -6.52 5.59
N SER A 539 -22.68 -5.51 5.63
CA SER A 539 -22.34 -4.14 5.24
C SER A 539 -22.55 -3.21 6.43
N ILE A 540 -21.64 -2.27 6.60
CA ILE A 540 -21.76 -1.24 7.66
C ILE A 540 -22.64 -0.05 7.24
N TYR A 541 -23.19 -0.07 6.01
CA TYR A 541 -24.07 0.99 5.49
C TYR A 541 -25.25 1.28 6.42
N ALA A 542 -25.56 2.57 6.57
CA ALA A 542 -26.67 3.08 7.38
C ALA A 542 -26.65 2.64 8.86
N ASN A 543 -25.46 2.46 9.44
CA ASN A 543 -25.31 2.10 10.85
C ASN A 543 -24.58 3.18 11.67
N ASP A 544 -25.30 3.80 12.59
CA ASP A 544 -24.78 4.90 13.43
C ASP A 544 -23.65 4.45 14.37
N GLU A 545 -23.73 3.23 14.95
CA GLU A 545 -22.73 2.72 15.89
C GLU A 545 -21.39 2.45 15.16
N ALA A 546 -21.45 1.79 14.00
CA ALA A 546 -20.28 1.60 13.15
C ALA A 546 -19.66 2.96 12.75
N GLY A 547 -20.50 3.93 12.37
CA GLY A 547 -20.06 5.28 12.03
C GLY A 547 -19.37 6.00 13.17
N VAL A 548 -19.87 5.89 14.41
CA VAL A 548 -19.26 6.50 15.60
C VAL A 548 -17.88 5.90 15.86
N ARG A 549 -17.74 4.57 15.82
CA ARG A 549 -16.46 3.89 16.05
C ARG A 549 -15.43 4.26 14.96
N LEU A 550 -15.86 4.25 13.70
CA LEU A 550 -15.00 4.63 12.58
C LEU A 550 -14.50 6.07 12.74
N ARG A 551 -15.40 7.05 12.94
CA ARG A 551 -15.00 8.45 13.14
C ARG A 551 -14.06 8.65 14.33
N ASN A 552 -14.29 7.95 15.45
CA ASN A 552 -13.43 8.04 16.62
C ASN A 552 -12.00 7.55 16.33
N MET A 553 -11.84 6.52 15.51
CA MET A 553 -10.53 6.05 15.07
C MET A 553 -9.88 7.03 14.09
N LEU A 554 -10.62 7.47 13.06
CA LEU A 554 -10.09 8.37 12.03
C LEU A 554 -9.63 9.71 12.60
N SER A 555 -10.37 10.26 13.58
CA SER A 555 -10.12 11.60 14.13
C SER A 555 -8.82 11.76 14.90
N VAL A 556 -8.15 10.68 15.28
CA VAL A 556 -6.87 10.76 15.99
C VAL A 556 -5.67 10.84 15.05
N GLY A 557 -5.86 10.56 13.75
CA GLY A 557 -4.76 10.56 12.79
C GLY A 557 -3.58 9.75 13.33
N GLN A 558 -2.38 10.32 13.27
CA GLN A 558 -1.18 9.73 13.89
C GLN A 558 -0.75 10.42 15.20
N SER A 559 -1.66 11.19 15.85
CA SER A 559 -1.36 11.84 17.14
C SER A 559 -1.24 10.86 18.31
N GLU A 560 -1.82 9.66 18.18
CA GLU A 560 -1.71 8.56 19.13
C GLU A 560 -0.97 7.38 18.49
N PRO A 561 -0.34 6.49 19.27
CA PRO A 561 0.19 5.23 18.73
C PRO A 561 -0.90 4.41 18.03
N TRP A 562 -0.54 3.72 16.95
CA TRP A 562 -1.53 2.94 16.18
C TRP A 562 -2.30 1.88 16.99
N PRO A 563 -1.76 1.24 18.06
CA PRO A 563 -2.55 0.35 18.90
C PRO A 563 -3.70 1.05 19.62
N ASP A 564 -3.54 2.34 19.98
CA ASP A 564 -4.59 3.14 20.61
C ASP A 564 -5.68 3.52 19.61
N ALA A 565 -5.30 3.82 18.36
CA ALA A 565 -6.24 4.05 17.26
C ALA A 565 -7.04 2.77 16.94
N LEU A 566 -6.36 1.62 16.87
CA LEU A 566 -6.98 0.31 16.65
C LEU A 566 -8.00 -0.03 17.75
N GLU A 567 -7.66 0.26 19.00
CA GLU A 567 -8.58 0.01 20.14
C GLU A 567 -9.89 0.78 20.02
N LYS A 568 -9.88 2.00 19.45
CA LYS A 568 -11.09 2.83 19.29
C LYS A 568 -12.12 2.19 18.36
N ILE A 569 -11.68 1.48 17.34
CA ILE A 569 -12.57 0.84 16.38
C ILE A 569 -12.86 -0.63 16.76
N THR A 570 -11.87 -1.38 17.26
CA THR A 570 -11.97 -2.83 17.47
C THR A 570 -12.11 -3.24 18.94
N GLY A 571 -11.73 -2.36 19.88
CA GLY A 571 -11.56 -2.73 21.28
C GLY A 571 -10.32 -3.56 21.57
N GLN A 572 -9.43 -3.75 20.59
CA GLN A 572 -8.17 -4.53 20.69
C GLN A 572 -6.99 -3.62 20.37
N ARG A 573 -5.84 -3.91 20.97
CA ARG A 573 -4.60 -3.12 20.81
C ARG A 573 -3.53 -3.85 19.97
N THR A 574 -3.88 -4.96 19.35
CA THR A 574 -2.94 -5.78 18.57
C THR A 574 -3.57 -6.23 17.26
N LEU A 575 -2.75 -6.41 16.25
CA LEU A 575 -3.18 -7.02 14.99
C LEU A 575 -3.58 -8.47 15.20
N SER A 576 -4.52 -8.95 14.38
CA SER A 576 -4.99 -10.33 14.40
C SER A 576 -5.31 -10.81 12.98
N GLY A 577 -4.70 -11.92 12.57
CA GLY A 577 -5.04 -12.62 11.34
C GLY A 577 -6.37 -13.40 11.42
N LYS A 578 -6.95 -13.52 12.61
CA LYS A 578 -8.20 -14.28 12.82
C LYS A 578 -9.39 -13.64 12.14
N SER A 579 -9.46 -12.32 12.08
CA SER A 579 -10.54 -11.61 11.41
C SER A 579 -10.61 -11.92 9.92
N LEU A 580 -9.44 -12.03 9.26
CA LEU A 580 -9.34 -12.49 7.88
C LEU A 580 -9.85 -13.95 7.76
N LEU A 581 -9.40 -14.84 8.64
CA LEU A 581 -9.85 -16.23 8.67
C LEU A 581 -11.38 -16.32 8.85
N ASN A 582 -11.96 -15.51 9.76
CA ASN A 582 -13.40 -15.48 10.02
C ASN A 582 -14.20 -14.95 8.82
N TYR A 583 -13.68 -13.96 8.09
CA TYR A 583 -14.32 -13.47 6.87
C TYR A 583 -14.43 -14.56 5.80
N TYR A 584 -13.38 -15.35 5.62
CA TYR A 584 -13.31 -16.46 4.66
C TYR A 584 -13.76 -17.81 5.25
N ALA A 585 -14.41 -17.85 6.42
CA ALA A 585 -14.79 -19.12 7.05
C ALA A 585 -15.57 -20.07 6.14
N PRO A 586 -16.57 -19.63 5.34
CA PRO A 586 -17.26 -20.53 4.42
C PRO A 586 -16.35 -21.12 3.33
N LEU A 587 -15.42 -20.32 2.81
CA LEU A 587 -14.43 -20.82 1.84
C LEU A 587 -13.47 -21.79 2.50
N LYS A 588 -13.05 -21.53 3.74
CA LYS A 588 -12.16 -22.44 4.49
C LYS A 588 -12.81 -23.80 4.72
N GLU A 589 -14.08 -23.84 5.10
CA GLU A 589 -14.85 -25.09 5.25
C GLU A 589 -14.92 -25.85 3.93
N TRP A 590 -15.24 -25.16 2.83
CA TRP A 590 -15.26 -25.76 1.50
C TRP A 590 -13.89 -26.29 1.08
N LEU A 591 -12.81 -25.53 1.30
CA LEU A 591 -11.44 -25.97 1.02
C LEU A 591 -11.04 -27.21 1.84
N ASP A 592 -11.46 -27.31 3.10
CA ASP A 592 -11.22 -28.47 3.94
C ASP A 592 -11.90 -29.72 3.37
N GLU A 593 -13.13 -29.60 2.87
CA GLU A 593 -13.83 -30.70 2.21
C GLU A 593 -13.14 -31.12 0.89
N GLN A 594 -12.69 -30.14 0.07
CA GLN A 594 -12.00 -30.44 -1.19
C GLN A 594 -10.64 -31.12 -0.96
N ASN A 595 -10.00 -30.81 0.15
CA ASN A 595 -8.66 -31.30 0.48
C ASN A 595 -8.65 -32.54 1.39
N GLU A 596 -9.80 -33.13 1.77
CA GLU A 596 -9.91 -34.23 2.77
C GLU A 596 -8.97 -35.40 2.45
N ASP A 597 -8.82 -35.76 1.17
CA ASP A 597 -7.98 -36.88 0.71
C ASP A 597 -6.63 -36.40 0.10
N ARG A 598 -6.30 -35.11 0.17
CA ARG A 598 -5.09 -34.52 -0.42
C ARG A 598 -3.98 -34.40 0.61
N VAL A 599 -2.73 -34.51 0.17
CA VAL A 599 -1.55 -34.20 1.02
C VAL A 599 -1.23 -32.72 0.83
N CYS A 600 -1.56 -31.91 1.82
CA CYS A 600 -1.32 -30.48 1.85
C CYS A 600 -0.01 -30.12 2.54
N GLY A 601 0.45 -28.89 2.32
CA GLY A 601 1.75 -28.40 2.78
C GLY A 601 2.86 -28.57 1.71
N TRP A 602 4.03 -28.00 1.95
CA TRP A 602 5.19 -27.99 1.06
C TRP A 602 6.50 -28.08 1.85
#